data_c8ed2becc78ca33dc8deaf09a3bb3a0f
#
_entry.id   c8ed2becc78ca33dc8deaf09a3bb3a0f
#
_cell.length_a   1.000
_cell.length_b   1.000
_cell.length_c   1.000
_cell.angle_alpha   90.00
_cell.angle_beta   90.00
_cell.angle_gamma   90.00
#
_symmetry.space_group_name_H-M   'P 1'
#
loop_
_entity.id
_entity.type
_entity.pdbx_description
1 polymer ?
#
loop_
_entity_poly.entity_id
_entity_poly.type
_entity_poly.pdbx_seq_one_letter_code
_entity_poly.pdbx_strand_id
1 'polypeptide(L)'
;MIYAGADTPELQELAQRLSGVFLGPVPAFRGERAVLLEPGEVYRFYTDGKGVSAQTEAGVYAVRLRLYELEERLVRRGFLRVSHSELVNSRKITALDLSLTGTIRMTLGDGAAVCYVSRRYVKKIKKALGL
;
A
#
# COMPACT_ATOMS: atom_id res chain seq x y z
N MET A 1 -8.06 7.14 -20.62
CA MET A 1 -7.89 7.59 -20.84
C MET A 1 -8.28 8.02 -20.94
N ILE A 2 -8.20 8.25 -20.26
CA ILE A 2 -8.43 8.81 -20.31
C ILE A 2 -8.16 9.35 -20.67
N TYR A 3 -7.88 9.56 -20.96
CA TYR A 3 -7.69 10.21 -21.49
C TYR A 3 -7.19 10.34 -22.27
N ALA A 4 -7.40 9.97 -22.48
CA ALA A 4 -6.95 10.03 -23.53
C ALA A 4 -6.10 10.98 -24.06
N GLY A 5 -5.56 10.75 -24.85
CA GLY A 5 -4.66 11.56 -25.36
C GLY A 5 -4.85 12.94 -25.00
N ALA A 6 -5.84 13.06 -24.44
CA ALA A 6 -6.17 14.36 -24.08
C ALA A 6 -5.44 14.78 -22.87
N ASP A 7 -4.21 14.86 -23.01
CA ASP A 7 -3.41 15.49 -22.00
C ASP A 7 -3.53 16.99 -22.17
N THR A 8 -4.71 17.48 -22.02
CA THR A 8 -4.89 18.92 -21.97
C THR A 8 -4.45 19.41 -20.61
N PRO A 9 -3.98 20.65 -20.52
CA PRO A 9 -3.61 21.21 -19.23
C PRO A 9 -4.76 21.15 -18.22
N GLU A 10 -5.96 21.29 -18.69
CA GLU A 10 -7.14 21.22 -17.83
C GLU A 10 -7.31 19.83 -17.23
N LEU A 11 -7.12 18.81 -18.04
CA LEU A 11 -7.23 17.43 -17.60
C LEU A 11 -6.14 17.08 -16.62
N GLN A 12 -4.92 17.54 -16.89
CA GLN A 12 -3.79 17.30 -15.98
C GLN A 12 -4.01 17.98 -14.64
N GLU A 13 -4.52 19.20 -14.68
CA GLU A 13 -4.80 19.93 -13.46
C GLU A 13 -5.88 19.24 -12.64
N LEU A 14 -6.91 18.74 -13.30
CA LEU A 14 -7.95 17.98 -12.63
C LEU A 14 -7.39 16.72 -12.01
N ALA A 15 -6.55 16.02 -12.75
CA ALA A 15 -5.92 14.78 -12.25
C ALA A 15 -5.06 15.07 -11.03
N GLN A 16 -4.30 16.16 -11.04
CA GLN A 16 -3.48 16.52 -9.90
C GLN A 16 -4.32 16.88 -8.69
N ARG A 17 -5.40 17.59 -8.92
CA ARG A 17 -6.30 17.95 -7.83
C ARG A 17 -6.95 16.72 -7.21
N LEU A 18 -7.35 15.78 -8.05
CA LEU A 18 -7.97 14.55 -7.60
C LEU A 18 -6.98 13.59 -6.97
N SER A 19 -5.72 13.62 -7.41
CA SER A 19 -4.72 12.67 -6.90
C SER A 19 -4.48 12.82 -5.40
N GLY A 20 -4.66 14.01 -4.83
CA GLY A 20 -4.54 14.22 -3.41
C GLY A 20 -5.65 13.61 -2.60
N VAL A 21 -6.82 13.39 -3.21
CA VAL A 21 -7.98 12.81 -2.54
C VAL A 21 -8.49 11.58 -3.27
N PHE A 22 -8.00 11.36 -4.48
CA PHE A 22 -8.43 10.24 -5.29
C PHE A 22 -7.75 8.96 -4.81
N LEU A 23 -8.56 7.99 -4.46
CA LEU A 23 -8.11 6.72 -3.89
C LEU A 23 -8.11 5.60 -4.92
N GLY A 24 -7.92 5.97 -6.17
CA GLY A 24 -8.02 5.06 -7.30
C GLY A 24 -6.76 4.24 -7.55
N PRO A 25 -6.67 3.67 -8.76
CA PRO A 25 -5.62 2.72 -9.08
C PRO A 25 -4.22 3.28 -8.93
N VAL A 26 -3.31 2.38 -8.59
CA VAL A 26 -1.88 2.69 -8.45
C VAL A 26 -1.15 2.15 -9.67
N PRO A 27 -0.43 3.00 -10.40
CA PRO A 27 0.38 2.50 -11.51
C PRO A 27 1.49 1.60 -11.03
N ALA A 28 1.61 0.44 -11.65
CA ALA A 28 2.62 -0.54 -11.26
C ALA A 28 3.18 -1.18 -12.53
N PHE A 29 4.32 -1.81 -12.38
CA PHE A 29 5.07 -2.31 -13.52
C PHE A 29 5.57 -3.72 -13.28
N ARG A 30 5.48 -4.53 -14.33
CA ARG A 30 6.10 -5.85 -14.35
C ARG A 30 6.79 -5.99 -15.70
N GLY A 31 8.12 -5.91 -15.69
CA GLY A 31 8.88 -5.84 -16.92
C GLY A 31 8.52 -4.57 -17.68
N GLU A 32 8.15 -4.72 -18.92
CA GLU A 32 7.77 -3.58 -19.75
C GLU A 32 6.27 -3.29 -19.74
N ARG A 33 5.51 -4.01 -18.94
CA ARG A 33 4.08 -3.80 -18.85
C ARG A 33 3.76 -2.89 -17.70
N ALA A 34 2.90 -1.92 -17.95
CA ALA A 34 2.32 -1.08 -16.92
C ALA A 34 0.89 -1.56 -16.67
N VAL A 35 0.53 -1.68 -15.41
CA VAL A 35 -0.82 -2.04 -15.02
C VAL A 35 -1.31 -1.05 -13.97
N LEU A 36 -2.61 -0.96 -13.83
CA LEU A 36 -3.22 -0.15 -12.79
C LEU A 36 -3.75 -1.08 -11.72
N LEU A 37 -3.12 -1.04 -10.54
CA LEU A 37 -3.53 -1.91 -9.45
C LEU A 37 -4.63 -1.24 -8.65
N GLU A 38 -5.71 -1.96 -8.43
CA GLU A 38 -6.74 -1.52 -7.51
C GLU A 38 -6.20 -1.70 -6.09
N PRO A 39 -6.17 -0.64 -5.27
CA PRO A 39 -5.61 -0.77 -3.92
C PRO A 39 -6.23 -1.89 -3.10
N GLY A 40 -7.52 -2.16 -3.28
CA GLY A 40 -8.18 -3.23 -2.55
C GLY A 40 -7.62 -4.61 -2.82
N GLU A 41 -6.90 -4.78 -3.92
CA GLU A 41 -6.29 -6.06 -4.28
C GLU A 41 -4.85 -6.19 -3.81
N VAL A 42 -4.29 -5.12 -3.26
CA VAL A 42 -2.89 -5.12 -2.80
C VAL A 42 -2.84 -5.57 -1.35
N TYR A 43 -1.98 -6.54 -1.06
CA TYR A 43 -1.74 -6.96 0.32
C TYR A 43 -0.87 -5.94 1.04
N ARG A 44 0.22 -5.52 0.39
CA ARG A 44 1.16 -4.60 1.01
C ARG A 44 2.04 -3.94 -0.05
N PHE A 45 2.57 -2.79 0.31
CA PHE A 45 3.65 -2.15 -0.41
C PHE A 45 4.87 -2.19 0.50
N TYR A 46 6.02 -2.51 -0.06
CA TYR A 46 7.23 -2.61 0.75
C TYR A 46 8.45 -2.21 -0.07
N THR A 47 9.53 -1.91 0.63
CA THR A 47 10.79 -1.56 -0.04
C THR A 47 11.92 -2.40 0.56
N ASP A 48 12.81 -2.81 -0.31
CA ASP A 48 14.01 -3.55 0.06
C ASP A 48 15.26 -2.68 -0.10
N GLY A 49 15.07 -1.37 -0.22
CA GLY A 49 16.16 -0.42 -0.40
C GLY A 49 16.41 -0.04 -1.84
N LYS A 50 15.79 -0.70 -2.79
CA LYS A 50 15.95 -0.39 -4.22
C LYS A 50 14.77 0.35 -4.81
N GLY A 51 13.61 0.16 -4.24
CA GLY A 51 12.40 0.75 -4.73
C GLY A 51 11.23 0.12 -4.02
N VAL A 52 10.04 0.54 -4.40
CA VAL A 52 8.82 0.05 -3.78
C VAL A 52 8.22 -1.06 -4.61
N SER A 53 7.76 -2.10 -3.95
CA SER A 53 7.06 -3.21 -4.58
C SER A 53 5.66 -3.31 -4.01
N ALA A 54 4.73 -3.77 -4.84
CA ALA A 54 3.37 -4.07 -4.41
C ALA A 54 3.14 -5.57 -4.54
N GLN A 55 2.66 -6.18 -3.48
CA GLN A 55 2.32 -7.61 -3.50
C GLN A 55 0.83 -7.78 -3.64
N THR A 56 0.43 -8.57 -4.63
CA THR A 56 -0.97 -8.93 -4.86
C THR A 56 -1.08 -10.44 -4.99
N GLU A 57 -2.28 -10.94 -5.08
CA GLU A 57 -2.49 -12.36 -5.35
C GLU A 57 -1.85 -12.79 -6.68
N ALA A 58 -1.83 -11.89 -7.65
CA ALA A 58 -1.27 -12.18 -8.96
C ALA A 58 0.26 -12.07 -9.00
N GLY A 59 0.89 -11.64 -7.93
CA GLY A 59 2.33 -11.53 -7.85
C GLY A 59 2.80 -10.16 -7.39
N VAL A 60 4.05 -9.87 -7.68
CA VAL A 60 4.72 -8.65 -7.21
C VAL A 60 4.96 -7.72 -8.39
N TYR A 61 4.71 -6.44 -8.17
CA TYR A 61 4.87 -5.40 -9.17
C TYR A 61 5.74 -4.29 -8.61
N ALA A 62 6.51 -3.63 -9.47
CA ALA A 62 7.27 -2.46 -9.07
C ALA A 62 6.36 -1.23 -9.07
N VAL A 63 6.55 -0.36 -8.09
CA VAL A 63 5.79 0.88 -7.98
C VAL A 63 6.78 2.04 -7.90
N ARG A 64 6.52 3.10 -8.63
CA ARG A 64 7.43 4.24 -8.66
C ARG A 64 7.17 5.27 -7.59
N LEU A 65 6.02 5.20 -6.95
CA LEU A 65 5.71 6.07 -5.83
C LEU A 65 6.49 5.61 -4.59
N ARG A 66 6.82 6.55 -3.75
CA ARG A 66 7.49 6.24 -2.49
C ARG A 66 6.48 5.80 -1.46
N LEU A 67 6.93 5.07 -0.42
CA LEU A 67 6.01 4.60 0.62
C LEU A 67 5.25 5.73 1.28
N TYR A 68 5.90 6.86 1.57
CA TYR A 68 5.18 7.95 2.21
C TYR A 68 4.10 8.55 1.31
N GLU A 69 4.32 8.55 -0.01
CA GLU A 69 3.31 9.01 -0.94
C GLU A 69 2.10 8.07 -0.97
N LEU A 70 2.39 6.78 -0.97
CA LEU A 70 1.33 5.76 -0.91
C LEU A 70 0.57 5.83 0.40
N GLU A 71 1.29 6.03 1.50
CA GLU A 71 0.66 6.17 2.81
C GLU A 71 -0.34 7.32 2.83
N GLU A 72 0.07 8.48 2.32
CA GLU A 72 -0.80 9.64 2.27
C GLU A 72 -2.05 9.39 1.42
N ARG A 73 -1.86 8.75 0.27
CA ARG A 73 -2.95 8.50 -0.65
C ARG A 73 -3.92 7.44 -0.17
N LEU A 74 -3.41 6.42 0.53
CA LEU A 74 -4.18 5.22 0.80
C LEU A 74 -4.60 5.06 2.26
N VAL A 75 -4.32 6.04 3.11
CA VAL A 75 -4.73 5.95 4.51
C VAL A 75 -6.25 5.79 4.62
N ARG A 76 -7.00 6.46 3.78
CA ARG A 76 -8.47 6.34 3.77
C ARG A 76 -8.96 5.02 3.21
N ARG A 77 -8.12 4.31 2.50
CA ARG A 77 -8.43 2.99 1.98
C ARG A 77 -8.01 1.89 2.96
N GLY A 78 -7.59 2.29 4.16
CA GLY A 78 -7.26 1.33 5.20
C GLY A 78 -5.83 0.82 5.18
N PHE A 79 -4.93 1.51 4.50
CA PHE A 79 -3.52 1.13 4.53
C PHE A 79 -2.85 1.72 5.77
N LEU A 80 -2.07 0.88 6.44
CA LEU A 80 -1.40 1.25 7.69
C LEU A 80 0.09 1.02 7.57
N ARG A 81 0.87 2.01 8.03
CA ARG A 81 2.32 1.85 8.10
C ARG A 81 2.66 0.96 9.27
N VAL A 82 3.39 -0.12 9.02
CA VAL A 82 3.77 -1.08 10.07
C VAL A 82 5.25 -1.04 10.38
N SER A 83 6.04 -0.48 9.48
CA SER A 83 7.47 -0.28 9.70
C SER A 83 7.96 0.81 8.76
N HIS A 84 9.23 1.16 8.91
CA HIS A 84 9.84 2.12 8.00
C HIS A 84 9.74 1.67 6.54
N SER A 85 9.73 0.37 6.32
CA SER A 85 9.81 -0.19 4.96
C SER A 85 8.53 -0.87 4.49
N GLU A 86 7.43 -0.76 5.22
CA GLU A 86 6.25 -1.54 4.86
C GLU A 86 4.93 -0.83 5.19
N LEU A 87 4.00 -0.90 4.25
CA LEU A 87 2.67 -0.33 4.36
C LEU A 87 1.69 -1.45 4.00
N VAL A 88 0.78 -1.81 4.91
CA VAL A 88 -0.11 -2.96 4.70
C VAL A 88 -1.56 -2.54 4.54
N ASN A 89 -2.30 -3.34 3.79
CA ASN A 89 -3.73 -3.18 3.62
C ASN A 89 -4.42 -3.83 4.82
N SER A 90 -5.01 -3.02 5.70
CA SER A 90 -5.65 -3.55 6.91
C SER A 90 -6.80 -4.50 6.60
N ARG A 91 -7.43 -4.34 5.44
CA ARG A 91 -8.54 -5.22 5.05
C ARG A 91 -8.08 -6.62 4.66
N LYS A 92 -6.79 -6.80 4.46
CA LYS A 92 -6.21 -8.09 4.13
C LYS A 92 -5.61 -8.79 5.35
N ILE A 93 -5.63 -8.14 6.52
CA ILE A 93 -5.13 -8.76 7.75
C ILE A 93 -6.08 -9.85 8.18
N THR A 94 -5.55 -11.06 8.35
CA THR A 94 -6.37 -12.21 8.78
C THR A 94 -6.01 -12.70 10.17
N ALA A 95 -4.82 -12.38 10.66
CA ALA A 95 -4.42 -12.80 12.00
C ALA A 95 -3.33 -11.90 12.55
N LEU A 96 -3.34 -11.74 13.86
CA LEU A 96 -2.35 -10.97 14.59
C LEU A 96 -1.89 -11.80 15.77
N ASP A 97 -0.58 -12.01 15.88
CA ASP A 97 0.00 -12.68 17.03
C ASP A 97 0.54 -11.62 17.98
N LEU A 98 -0.12 -11.47 19.10
CA LEU A 98 0.21 -10.46 20.11
C LEU A 98 1.09 -11.02 21.22
N SER A 99 1.50 -12.28 21.13
CA SER A 99 2.28 -12.92 22.17
C SER A 99 3.75 -12.52 22.16
N LEU A 100 4.22 -11.90 21.07
CA LEU A 100 5.62 -11.52 20.93
C LEU A 100 5.92 -10.24 21.69
N THR A 101 7.13 -10.15 22.22
CA THR A 101 7.56 -8.97 22.97
C THR A 101 8.02 -7.89 22.00
N GLY A 102 7.41 -6.72 22.09
CA GLY A 102 7.84 -5.53 21.34
C GLY A 102 7.49 -5.53 19.87
N THR A 103 6.71 -6.50 19.40
CA THR A 103 6.27 -6.53 18.03
C THR A 103 4.93 -7.25 17.91
N ILE A 104 4.34 -7.19 16.74
CA ILE A 104 3.15 -7.96 16.39
C ILE A 104 3.46 -8.69 15.10
N ARG A 105 3.20 -9.99 15.06
CA ARG A 105 3.31 -10.75 13.82
C ARG A 105 1.96 -10.71 13.13
N MET A 106 1.94 -10.21 11.93
CA MET A 106 0.72 -9.94 11.17
C MET A 106 0.67 -10.84 9.94
N THR A 107 -0.43 -11.57 9.78
CA THR A 107 -0.65 -12.42 8.61
C THR A 107 -1.63 -11.73 7.68
N LEU A 108 -1.30 -11.73 6.39
CA LEU A 108 -2.13 -11.14 5.35
C LEU A 108 -2.66 -12.23 4.43
N GLY A 109 -3.95 -12.14 4.10
CA GLY A 109 -4.58 -13.13 3.25
C GLY A 109 -4.53 -14.51 3.89
N ASP A 110 -4.48 -15.54 3.09
CA ASP A 110 -4.38 -16.93 3.57
C ASP A 110 -2.92 -17.33 3.74
N GLY A 111 -2.14 -16.46 4.37
CA GLY A 111 -0.72 -16.69 4.51
C GLY A 111 0.10 -16.19 3.34
N ALA A 112 -0.50 -15.32 2.50
CA ALA A 112 0.18 -14.76 1.35
C ALA A 112 1.40 -13.94 1.76
N ALA A 113 1.32 -13.28 2.92
CA ALA A 113 2.44 -12.52 3.44
C ALA A 113 2.38 -12.52 4.96
N VAL A 114 3.54 -12.46 5.57
CA VAL A 114 3.68 -12.28 7.01
C VAL A 114 4.58 -11.08 7.22
N CYS A 115 4.15 -10.14 8.04
CA CYS A 115 4.96 -8.98 8.36
C CYS A 115 5.00 -8.75 9.85
N TYR A 116 6.03 -8.03 10.28
CA TYR A 116 6.24 -7.72 11.68
C TYR A 116 6.12 -6.22 11.87
N VAL A 117 5.27 -5.82 12.79
CA VAL A 117 5.12 -4.41 13.13
C VAL A 117 6.34 -3.99 13.91
N SER A 118 7.04 -2.97 13.47
CA SER A 118 8.21 -2.51 14.21
C SER A 118 7.76 -1.87 15.53
N ARG A 119 8.63 -1.95 16.54
CA ARG A 119 8.31 -1.47 17.89
C ARG A 119 7.72 -0.07 17.89
N ARG A 120 8.27 0.80 17.08
CA ARG A 120 7.84 2.20 16.97
C ARG A 120 6.37 2.32 16.55
N TYR A 121 5.84 1.36 15.80
CA TYR A 121 4.49 1.41 15.24
C TYR A 121 3.48 0.58 16.00
N VAL A 122 3.91 -0.23 16.96
CA VAL A 122 3.01 -1.16 17.67
C VAL A 122 1.83 -0.44 18.31
N LYS A 123 2.10 0.64 19.04
CA LYS A 123 1.05 1.36 19.73
C LYS A 123 0.03 1.96 18.76
N LYS A 124 0.53 2.51 17.67
CA LYS A 124 -0.31 3.12 16.65
C LYS A 124 -1.18 2.06 15.96
N ILE A 125 -0.60 0.90 15.67
CA ILE A 125 -1.33 -0.19 15.03
C ILE A 125 -2.41 -0.74 15.95
N LYS A 126 -2.10 -0.95 17.22
CA LYS A 126 -3.10 -1.42 18.18
C LYS A 126 -4.28 -0.46 18.23
N LYS A 127 -4.00 0.84 18.29
CA LYS A 127 -5.04 1.84 18.33
C LYS A 127 -5.88 1.82 17.05
N ALA A 128 -5.23 1.74 15.91
CA ALA A 128 -5.92 1.76 14.61
C ALA A 128 -6.83 0.54 14.44
N LEU A 129 -6.45 -0.60 15.02
CA LEU A 129 -7.21 -1.84 14.89
C LEU A 129 -8.14 -2.09 16.07
N GLY A 130 -8.20 -1.17 17.03
CA GLY A 130 -9.09 -1.32 18.16
C GLY A 130 -8.63 -2.33 19.20
N LEU A 131 -7.34 -2.52 19.31
CA LEU A 131 -6.78 -3.50 20.26
C LEU A 131 -6.36 -2.88 21.58
#